data_8c7110a13080aae4e3f991fe6cb3bfa6
#
_entry.id   8c7110a13080aae4e3f991fe6cb3bfa6
#
_cell.length_a   1.000
_cell.length_b   1.000
_cell.length_c   1.000
_cell.angle_alpha   90.00
_cell.angle_beta   90.00
_cell.angle_gamma   90.00
#
_symmetry.space_group_name_H-M   'P 1'
#
loop_
_entity.id
_entity.type
_entity.pdbx_description
1 polymer ?
#
loop_
_entity_poly.entity_id
_entity_poly.type
_entity_poly.pdbx_seq_one_letter_code
_entity_poly.pdbx_strand_id
1 'polypeptide(L)'
;AFTDGRDCNPNSGVSYIKELEKYIQKYSIEIASVVGRYYAMDRDNRWERIKKAYDLLVFGRGSIYSSSVEAIESSYENNILDEFILPSKIQNVDGQFEKDDVVICFNFRTDRCREITNALTQQDFPEFKMKKTPLHFVTMTNYDKSFKDINVVYDKENLQKTLGEVISDAKCSQLRIAETEKYPHVTYFFSGGKEDFFPLEDRIMVNSPKVKTYDL
;
A
#
# COMPACT_ATOMS: atom_id res chain seq x y z
N ALA A 1 5.22 6.57 8.71
CA ALA A 1 5.15 5.10 8.87
C ALA A 1 3.73 4.61 8.60
N PHE A 2 3.59 3.42 8.01
CA PHE A 2 2.31 2.74 7.84
C PHE A 2 2.24 1.56 8.81
N THR A 3 1.19 1.51 9.64
CA THR A 3 0.97 0.43 10.60
C THR A 3 0.16 -0.70 9.97
N ASP A 4 0.43 -1.94 10.37
CA ASP A 4 -0.17 -3.14 9.76
C ASP A 4 -1.44 -3.61 10.49
N GLY A 5 -1.30 -4.30 11.60
CA GLY A 5 -2.40 -4.82 12.43
C GLY A 5 -3.26 -5.91 11.79
N ARG A 6 -2.92 -6.40 10.59
CA ARG A 6 -3.67 -7.44 9.88
C ARG A 6 -2.85 -8.71 9.63
N ASP A 7 -1.63 -8.56 9.17
CA ASP A 7 -0.71 -9.68 8.96
C ASP A 7 0.21 -9.88 10.18
N CYS A 8 -0.03 -9.15 11.26
CA CYS A 8 0.64 -9.24 12.57
C CYS A 8 -0.40 -8.96 13.68
N ASN A 9 0.05 -9.03 14.94
CA ASN A 9 -0.82 -8.72 16.07
C ASN A 9 -1.37 -7.28 15.95
N PRO A 10 -2.70 -7.08 16.10
CA PRO A 10 -3.36 -5.81 15.82
C PRO A 10 -2.93 -4.61 16.70
N ASN A 11 -2.20 -4.84 17.79
CA ASN A 11 -1.71 -3.82 18.72
C ASN A 11 -0.20 -3.88 18.93
N SER A 12 0.56 -4.41 17.97
CA SER A 12 2.01 -4.54 18.06
C SER A 12 2.78 -3.34 17.48
N GLY A 13 2.09 -2.44 16.77
CA GLY A 13 2.70 -1.29 16.09
C GLY A 13 3.52 -0.40 17.02
N VAL A 14 3.06 -0.18 18.24
CA VAL A 14 3.78 0.61 19.23
C VAL A 14 5.17 0.02 19.55
N SER A 15 5.30 -1.30 19.63
CA SER A 15 6.59 -1.94 19.91
C SER A 15 7.56 -1.76 18.76
N TYR A 16 7.09 -1.90 17.52
CA TYR A 16 7.91 -1.69 16.32
C TYR A 16 8.34 -0.23 16.17
N ILE A 17 7.45 0.73 16.47
CA ILE A 17 7.82 2.16 16.44
C ILE A 17 8.85 2.48 17.51
N LYS A 18 8.70 1.98 18.74
CA LYS A 18 9.70 2.15 19.81
C LYS A 18 11.07 1.59 19.42
N GLU A 19 11.09 0.44 18.76
CA GLU A 19 12.32 -0.16 18.24
C GLU A 19 12.93 0.70 17.11
N LEU A 20 12.10 1.16 16.16
CA LEU A 20 12.53 2.03 15.09
C LEU A 20 13.10 3.34 15.63
N GLU A 21 12.40 4.04 16.54
CA GLU A 21 12.88 5.28 17.17
C GLU A 21 14.24 5.07 17.84
N LYS A 22 14.41 3.98 18.59
CA LYS A 22 15.69 3.63 19.20
C LYS A 22 16.80 3.42 18.17
N TYR A 23 16.47 2.80 17.01
CA TYR A 23 17.42 2.56 15.94
C TYR A 23 17.85 3.87 15.27
N ILE A 24 16.88 4.73 14.90
CA ILE A 24 17.13 5.97 14.15
C ILE A 24 17.77 7.08 14.98
N GLN A 25 17.74 7.01 16.33
CA GLN A 25 18.44 7.97 17.22
C GLN A 25 19.93 8.16 16.88
N LYS A 26 20.55 7.18 16.23
CA LYS A 26 21.95 7.24 15.81
C LYS A 26 22.17 8.02 14.52
N TYR A 27 21.08 8.42 13.86
CA TYR A 27 21.08 9.04 12.54
C TYR A 27 20.21 10.29 12.56
N SER A 28 20.42 11.20 11.60
CA SER A 28 19.54 12.35 11.41
C SER A 28 18.27 11.94 10.66
N ILE A 29 17.48 11.05 11.29
CA ILE A 29 16.23 10.50 10.73
C ILE A 29 15.11 10.73 11.72
N GLU A 30 13.96 11.16 11.25
CA GLU A 30 12.77 11.44 12.05
C GLU A 30 11.55 10.71 11.47
N ILE A 31 10.58 10.39 12.34
CA ILE A 31 9.28 9.88 11.92
C ILE A 31 8.34 11.08 11.82
N ALA A 32 8.00 11.50 10.62
CA ALA A 32 7.14 12.66 10.40
C ALA A 32 5.65 12.36 10.58
N SER A 33 5.23 11.13 10.29
CA SER A 33 3.81 10.77 10.35
C SER A 33 3.57 9.27 10.51
N VAL A 34 2.39 8.94 11.05
CA VAL A 34 1.90 7.57 11.22
C VAL A 34 0.48 7.46 10.67
N VAL A 35 0.16 6.38 9.97
CA VAL A 35 -1.19 6.09 9.48
C VAL A 35 -1.39 4.59 9.29
N GLY A 36 -2.60 4.09 9.59
CA GLY A 36 -2.94 2.69 9.40
C GLY A 36 -3.03 2.28 7.92
N ARG A 37 -2.71 1.02 7.65
CA ARG A 37 -2.76 0.44 6.30
C ARG A 37 -4.14 0.54 5.65
N TYR A 38 -5.21 0.60 6.43
CA TYR A 38 -6.58 0.76 5.94
C TYR A 38 -6.73 2.00 5.04
N TYR A 39 -5.96 3.05 5.32
CA TYR A 39 -5.96 4.28 4.54
C TYR A 39 -4.86 4.32 3.49
N ALA A 40 -3.64 3.94 3.86
CA ALA A 40 -2.47 4.09 3.00
C ALA A 40 -2.28 2.94 1.99
N MET A 41 -2.91 1.81 2.22
CA MET A 41 -2.65 0.56 1.50
C MET A 41 -3.94 -0.10 1.01
N ASP A 42 -4.94 0.71 0.61
CA ASP A 42 -6.12 0.21 -0.08
C ASP A 42 -5.73 -0.39 -1.44
N ARG A 43 -6.52 -1.33 -1.92
CA ARG A 43 -6.35 -1.98 -3.24
C ARG A 43 -7.69 -2.31 -3.91
N ASP A 44 -8.77 -1.68 -3.39
CA ASP A 44 -10.16 -1.92 -3.82
C ASP A 44 -10.79 -0.64 -4.40
N ASN A 45 -9.93 0.28 -4.89
CA ASN A 45 -10.30 1.58 -5.47
C ASN A 45 -11.16 2.46 -4.54
N ARG A 46 -10.90 2.36 -3.24
CA ARG A 46 -11.56 3.22 -2.24
C ARG A 46 -10.78 4.50 -2.06
N TRP A 47 -10.86 5.35 -3.06
CA TRP A 47 -10.09 6.59 -3.13
C TRP A 47 -10.32 7.54 -1.96
N GLU A 48 -11.48 7.46 -1.29
CA GLU A 48 -11.75 8.18 -0.05
C GLU A 48 -10.84 7.75 1.11
N ARG A 49 -10.34 6.52 1.11
CA ARG A 49 -9.34 6.04 2.08
C ARG A 49 -7.95 6.55 1.73
N ILE A 50 -7.56 6.35 0.48
CA ILE A 50 -6.27 6.84 -0.07
C ILE A 50 -6.15 8.34 0.13
N LYS A 51 -7.23 9.11 -0.08
CA LYS A 51 -7.27 10.55 0.15
C LYS A 51 -6.79 10.97 1.53
N LYS A 52 -7.13 10.23 2.58
CA LYS A 52 -6.70 10.55 3.95
C LYS A 52 -5.19 10.37 4.11
N ALA A 53 -4.62 9.30 3.59
CA ALA A 53 -3.18 9.08 3.59
C ALA A 53 -2.45 10.10 2.69
N TYR A 54 -3.00 10.37 1.50
CA TYR A 54 -2.49 11.40 0.60
C TYR A 54 -2.45 12.78 1.28
N ASP A 55 -3.52 13.20 1.94
CA ASP A 55 -3.58 14.48 2.63
C ASP A 55 -2.56 14.59 3.77
N LEU A 56 -2.29 13.49 4.46
CA LEU A 56 -1.23 13.45 5.45
C LEU A 56 0.15 13.65 4.81
N LEU A 57 0.43 12.92 3.74
CA LEU A 57 1.75 12.93 3.11
C LEU A 57 2.04 14.23 2.35
N VAL A 58 1.04 14.82 1.70
CA VAL A 58 1.23 16.01 0.83
C VAL A 58 0.97 17.31 1.59
N PHE A 59 -0.01 17.33 2.50
CA PHE A 59 -0.41 18.55 3.19
C PHE A 59 -0.19 18.52 4.70
N GLY A 60 0.33 17.43 5.25
CA GLY A 60 0.51 17.27 6.70
C GLY A 60 -0.81 17.30 7.47
N ARG A 61 -1.93 16.93 6.84
CA ARG A 61 -3.26 16.94 7.46
C ARG A 61 -3.48 15.70 8.29
N GLY A 62 -3.67 15.88 9.58
CA GLY A 62 -3.90 14.80 10.54
C GLY A 62 -3.94 15.33 11.95
N SER A 63 -4.23 14.46 12.92
CA SER A 63 -4.08 14.80 14.34
C SER A 63 -2.61 15.03 14.67
N ILE A 64 -2.31 15.98 15.54
CA ILE A 64 -0.93 16.34 15.88
C ILE A 64 -0.58 15.70 17.23
N TYR A 65 0.56 15.03 17.28
CA TYR A 65 1.11 14.38 18.45
C TYR A 65 2.56 14.78 18.69
N SER A 66 3.04 14.71 19.93
CA SER A 66 4.43 15.05 20.25
C SER A 66 5.43 13.97 19.78
N SER A 67 4.97 12.71 19.63
CA SER A 67 5.78 11.59 19.16
C SER A 67 4.95 10.56 18.41
N SER A 68 5.63 9.71 17.63
CA SER A 68 4.99 8.60 16.93
C SER A 68 4.45 7.54 17.90
N VAL A 69 5.08 7.34 19.03
CA VAL A 69 4.62 6.46 20.11
C VAL A 69 3.30 6.98 20.70
N GLU A 70 3.23 8.26 21.06
CA GLU A 70 2.00 8.89 21.57
C GLU A 70 0.84 8.76 20.57
N ALA A 71 1.09 8.98 19.29
CA ALA A 71 0.06 8.84 18.25
C ALA A 71 -0.58 7.45 18.23
N ILE A 72 0.23 6.39 18.40
CA ILE A 72 -0.25 5.02 18.42
C ILE A 72 -0.93 4.69 19.75
N GLU A 73 -0.32 5.05 20.89
CA GLU A 73 -0.87 4.78 22.22
C GLU A 73 -2.22 5.49 22.42
N SER A 74 -2.34 6.76 22.01
CA SER A 74 -3.61 7.49 22.00
C SER A 74 -4.68 6.83 21.10
N SER A 75 -4.28 6.25 19.97
CA SER A 75 -5.21 5.48 19.13
C SER A 75 -5.74 4.25 19.86
N TYR A 76 -4.87 3.51 20.56
CA TYR A 76 -5.27 2.33 21.33
C TYR A 76 -6.21 2.67 22.49
N GLU A 77 -5.98 3.79 23.20
CA GLU A 77 -6.89 4.29 24.23
C GLU A 77 -8.32 4.54 23.70
N ASN A 78 -8.43 4.89 22.43
CA ASN A 78 -9.69 5.07 21.72
C ASN A 78 -10.20 3.80 21.02
N ASN A 79 -9.64 2.61 21.32
CA ASN A 79 -9.96 1.33 20.71
C ASN A 79 -9.73 1.30 19.19
N ILE A 80 -8.80 2.12 18.67
CA ILE A 80 -8.38 2.15 17.29
C ILE A 80 -7.04 1.42 17.20
N LEU A 81 -7.05 0.21 16.64
CA LEU A 81 -5.87 -0.64 16.50
C LEU A 81 -5.06 -0.29 15.25
N ASP A 82 -3.90 -0.90 15.10
CA ASP A 82 -2.89 -0.58 14.08
C ASP A 82 -3.44 -0.42 12.66
N GLU A 83 -4.31 -1.31 12.22
CA GLU A 83 -4.88 -1.27 10.85
C GLU A 83 -5.61 0.06 10.57
N PHE A 84 -6.26 0.62 11.60
CA PHE A 84 -7.20 1.73 11.47
C PHE A 84 -6.68 3.05 12.06
N ILE A 85 -5.40 3.14 12.43
CA ILE A 85 -4.83 4.38 12.96
C ILE A 85 -5.06 5.52 11.97
N LEU A 86 -5.72 6.57 12.45
CA LEU A 86 -6.02 7.75 11.66
C LEU A 86 -4.75 8.52 11.29
N PRO A 87 -4.75 9.29 10.19
CA PRO A 87 -3.62 10.14 9.84
C PRO A 87 -3.14 10.98 11.01
N SER A 88 -1.90 10.78 11.40
CA SER A 88 -1.26 11.41 12.56
C SER A 88 0.06 12.04 12.14
N LYS A 89 0.20 13.35 12.38
CA LYS A 89 1.42 14.13 12.14
C LYS A 89 2.20 14.27 13.44
N ILE A 90 3.53 14.19 13.37
CA ILE A 90 4.39 14.44 14.51
C ILE A 90 4.76 15.93 14.54
N GLN A 91 4.62 16.54 15.71
CA GLN A 91 4.87 17.95 15.93
C GLN A 91 6.35 18.30 15.66
N ASN A 92 6.58 19.45 15.05
CA ASN A 92 7.92 19.97 14.74
C ASN A 92 8.75 19.11 13.75
N VAL A 93 8.15 18.12 13.11
CA VAL A 93 8.80 17.38 12.03
C VAL A 93 8.15 17.80 10.71
N ASP A 94 8.97 18.29 9.79
CA ASP A 94 8.54 18.63 8.44
C ASP A 94 8.72 17.42 7.53
N GLY A 95 7.63 16.87 7.06
CA GLY A 95 7.66 15.61 6.29
C GLY A 95 6.58 15.57 5.21
N GLN A 96 6.09 16.73 4.80
CA GLN A 96 5.22 16.85 3.63
C GLN A 96 6.06 16.66 2.37
N PHE A 97 5.49 15.96 1.40
CA PHE A 97 6.15 15.78 0.11
C PHE A 97 6.08 17.06 -0.71
N GLU A 98 7.24 17.52 -1.12
CA GLU A 98 7.43 18.68 -2.01
C GLU A 98 7.89 18.24 -3.39
N LYS A 99 7.81 19.18 -4.33
CA LYS A 99 8.31 18.96 -5.68
C LYS A 99 9.82 18.62 -5.63
N ASP A 100 10.20 17.63 -6.43
CA ASP A 100 11.58 17.14 -6.59
C ASP A 100 12.14 16.37 -5.38
N ASP A 101 11.29 16.05 -4.38
CA ASP A 101 11.69 15.16 -3.29
C ASP A 101 11.98 13.74 -3.78
N VAL A 102 12.92 13.09 -3.10
CA VAL A 102 13.19 11.65 -3.28
C VAL A 102 12.33 10.86 -2.29
N VAL A 103 11.44 10.05 -2.83
CA VAL A 103 10.55 9.20 -2.03
C VAL A 103 10.85 7.73 -2.29
N ILE A 104 11.17 6.97 -1.24
CA ILE A 104 11.39 5.53 -1.32
C ILE A 104 10.20 4.82 -0.68
N CYS A 105 9.36 4.16 -1.48
CA CYS A 105 8.30 3.29 -1.00
C CYS A 105 8.88 1.91 -0.71
N PHE A 106 9.12 1.62 0.57
CA PHE A 106 9.85 0.42 1.03
C PHE A 106 9.06 -0.88 0.90
N ASN A 107 7.78 -0.83 0.59
CA ASN A 107 6.95 -2.02 0.41
C ASN A 107 7.40 -2.82 -0.82
N PHE A 108 7.64 -4.12 -0.62
CA PHE A 108 8.04 -5.03 -1.71
C PHE A 108 6.85 -5.77 -2.36
N ARG A 109 5.66 -5.79 -1.72
CA ARG A 109 4.44 -6.32 -2.33
C ARG A 109 3.89 -5.31 -3.32
N THR A 110 3.46 -5.78 -4.49
CA THR A 110 3.10 -4.93 -5.63
C THR A 110 1.69 -4.35 -5.55
N ASP A 111 0.77 -4.98 -4.81
CA ASP A 111 -0.66 -4.65 -4.83
C ASP A 111 -1.04 -3.49 -3.89
N ARG A 112 -0.50 -3.47 -2.66
CA ARG A 112 -0.97 -2.60 -1.58
C ARG A 112 -0.55 -1.14 -1.71
N CYS A 113 0.60 -0.84 -2.29
CA CYS A 113 1.05 0.53 -2.47
C CYS A 113 0.82 1.06 -3.90
N ARG A 114 0.11 0.29 -4.75
CA ARG A 114 -0.20 0.71 -6.12
C ARG A 114 -1.06 1.97 -6.14
N GLU A 115 -2.13 2.02 -5.38
CA GLU A 115 -3.07 3.14 -5.39
C GLU A 115 -2.48 4.43 -4.83
N ILE A 116 -1.78 4.38 -3.70
CA ILE A 116 -1.12 5.58 -3.16
C ILE A 116 0.00 6.08 -4.08
N THR A 117 0.75 5.19 -4.72
CA THR A 117 1.75 5.56 -5.72
C THR A 117 1.09 6.22 -6.93
N ASN A 118 -0.03 5.65 -7.43
CA ASN A 118 -0.80 6.24 -8.52
C ASN A 118 -1.25 7.67 -8.18
N ALA A 119 -1.85 7.87 -7.00
CA ALA A 119 -2.35 9.18 -6.56
C ALA A 119 -1.23 10.22 -6.36
N LEU A 120 -0.03 9.78 -5.95
CA LEU A 120 1.10 10.67 -5.74
C LEU A 120 1.82 11.04 -7.05
N THR A 121 1.89 10.12 -8.03
CA THR A 121 2.84 10.27 -9.14
C THR A 121 2.25 10.14 -10.55
N GLN A 122 1.13 9.43 -10.75
CA GLN A 122 0.71 9.05 -12.10
C GLN A 122 -0.41 9.92 -12.66
N GLN A 123 -1.47 10.14 -11.89
CA GLN A 123 -2.63 10.89 -12.38
C GLN A 123 -3.28 11.75 -11.31
N ASP A 124 -4.00 12.78 -11.75
CA ASP A 124 -4.84 13.60 -10.90
C ASP A 124 -6.18 12.91 -10.63
N PHE A 125 -6.73 13.10 -9.43
CA PHE A 125 -8.06 12.67 -9.03
C PHE A 125 -8.88 13.89 -8.60
N PRO A 126 -9.45 14.66 -9.53
CA PRO A 126 -10.15 15.91 -9.22
C PRO A 126 -11.32 15.73 -8.24
N GLU A 127 -12.06 14.62 -8.35
CA GLU A 127 -13.20 14.29 -7.48
C GLU A 127 -12.77 14.18 -5.99
N PHE A 128 -11.53 13.74 -5.75
CA PHE A 128 -10.93 13.63 -4.43
C PHE A 128 -9.97 14.77 -4.11
N LYS A 129 -9.84 15.77 -4.99
CA LYS A 129 -8.87 16.88 -4.84
C LYS A 129 -7.43 16.42 -4.59
N MET A 130 -7.03 15.32 -5.26
CA MET A 130 -5.65 14.85 -5.29
C MET A 130 -5.02 15.22 -6.62
N LYS A 131 -3.78 15.70 -6.56
CA LYS A 131 -2.94 16.03 -7.74
C LYS A 131 -1.63 15.31 -7.61
N LYS A 132 -1.13 14.79 -8.72
CA LYS A 132 0.21 14.21 -8.75
C LYS A 132 1.27 15.28 -8.41
N THR A 133 2.27 14.88 -7.65
CA THR A 133 3.42 15.71 -7.30
C THR A 133 4.63 15.21 -8.08
N PRO A 134 5.41 16.09 -8.72
CA PRO A 134 6.66 15.69 -9.36
C PRO A 134 7.67 15.23 -8.29
N LEU A 135 7.85 13.92 -8.15
CA LEU A 135 8.70 13.27 -7.17
C LEU A 135 9.74 12.39 -7.87
N HIS A 136 10.91 12.25 -7.30
CA HIS A 136 11.83 11.17 -7.63
C HIS A 136 11.41 9.91 -6.88
N PHE A 137 10.45 9.18 -7.42
CA PHE A 137 9.80 8.08 -6.72
C PHE A 137 10.49 6.74 -7.00
N VAL A 138 10.82 6.04 -5.92
CA VAL A 138 11.52 4.76 -5.95
C VAL A 138 10.65 3.69 -5.28
N THR A 139 10.46 2.56 -5.93
CA THR A 139 9.75 1.40 -5.37
C THR A 139 10.68 0.19 -5.26
N MET A 140 10.45 -0.65 -4.29
CA MET A 140 11.26 -1.86 -4.12
C MET A 140 11.06 -2.85 -5.28
N THR A 141 9.84 -2.92 -5.80
CA THR A 141 9.47 -3.80 -6.92
C THR A 141 8.55 -3.05 -7.88
N ASN A 142 8.38 -3.57 -9.08
CA ASN A 142 7.45 -2.98 -10.05
C ASN A 142 5.99 -3.18 -9.58
N TYR A 143 5.30 -2.09 -9.20
CA TYR A 143 3.91 -2.13 -8.74
C TYR A 143 2.91 -2.16 -9.89
N ASP A 144 3.24 -1.52 -11.01
CA ASP A 144 2.42 -1.52 -12.22
C ASP A 144 3.30 -1.19 -13.43
N LYS A 145 3.21 -2.00 -14.47
CA LYS A 145 3.99 -1.82 -15.71
C LYS A 145 3.63 -0.55 -16.48
N SER A 146 2.45 0.00 -16.21
CA SER A 146 1.98 1.24 -16.85
C SER A 146 2.52 2.51 -16.18
N PHE A 147 3.08 2.40 -14.98
CA PHE A 147 3.62 3.55 -14.25
C PHE A 147 4.84 4.13 -14.97
N LYS A 148 4.87 5.45 -15.04
CA LYS A 148 5.95 6.22 -15.67
C LYS A 148 6.79 6.91 -14.62
N ASP A 149 8.05 7.12 -14.92
CA ASP A 149 8.99 7.89 -14.09
C ASP A 149 9.13 7.33 -12.66
N ILE A 150 8.99 6.01 -12.50
CA ILE A 150 9.21 5.27 -11.27
C ILE A 150 10.51 4.48 -11.37
N ASN A 151 11.41 4.68 -10.42
CA ASN A 151 12.63 3.89 -10.30
C ASN A 151 12.34 2.61 -9.50
N VAL A 152 12.63 1.46 -10.10
CA VAL A 152 12.43 0.15 -9.46
C VAL A 152 13.78 -0.40 -9.01
N VAL A 153 13.90 -0.78 -7.73
CA VAL A 153 15.16 -1.31 -7.17
C VAL A 153 15.40 -2.75 -7.61
N TYR A 154 14.36 -3.58 -7.55
CA TYR A 154 14.44 -5.00 -7.90
C TYR A 154 13.43 -5.34 -8.97
N ASP A 155 13.90 -5.66 -10.15
CA ASP A 155 13.07 -6.25 -11.19
C ASP A 155 12.64 -7.65 -10.77
N LYS A 156 11.37 -7.94 -10.96
CA LYS A 156 10.81 -9.24 -10.69
C LYS A 156 10.95 -10.14 -11.91
N GLU A 157 11.72 -11.20 -11.78
CA GLU A 157 11.72 -12.26 -12.77
C GLU A 157 10.36 -12.99 -12.73
N ASN A 158 9.74 -13.15 -13.88
CA ASN A 158 8.51 -13.95 -13.99
C ASN A 158 8.85 -15.42 -13.79
N LEU A 159 8.13 -16.07 -12.88
CA LEU A 159 8.24 -17.52 -12.70
C LEU A 159 7.79 -18.25 -13.96
N GLN A 160 8.52 -19.29 -14.29
CA GLN A 160 8.16 -20.21 -15.38
C GLN A 160 7.58 -21.51 -14.81
N LYS A 161 6.87 -22.25 -15.63
CA LYS A 161 6.23 -23.52 -15.26
C LYS A 161 5.29 -23.39 -14.07
N THR A 162 4.56 -22.27 -14.02
CA THR A 162 3.46 -22.12 -13.07
C THR A 162 2.35 -23.13 -13.37
N LEU A 163 1.50 -23.43 -12.39
CA LEU A 163 0.41 -24.38 -12.60
C LEU A 163 -0.47 -23.99 -13.80
N GLY A 164 -0.78 -22.69 -13.96
CA GLY A 164 -1.55 -22.21 -15.10
C GLY A 164 -0.88 -22.49 -16.47
N GLU A 165 0.43 -22.35 -16.53
CA GLU A 165 1.22 -22.66 -17.72
C GLU A 165 1.22 -24.16 -18.03
N VAL A 166 1.42 -25.00 -17.01
CA VAL A 166 1.42 -26.47 -17.14
C VAL A 166 0.05 -26.98 -17.60
N ILE A 167 -1.06 -26.45 -17.05
CA ILE A 167 -2.42 -26.80 -17.47
C ILE A 167 -2.65 -26.40 -18.94
N SER A 168 -2.22 -25.20 -19.30
CA SER A 168 -2.33 -24.69 -20.67
C SER A 168 -1.53 -25.52 -21.66
N ASP A 169 -0.29 -25.88 -21.32
CA ASP A 169 0.57 -26.74 -22.15
C ASP A 169 -0.04 -28.13 -22.34
N ALA A 170 -0.74 -28.64 -21.33
CA ALA A 170 -1.52 -29.87 -21.40
C ALA A 170 -2.82 -29.73 -22.22
N LYS A 171 -3.11 -28.54 -22.77
CA LYS A 171 -4.33 -28.22 -23.52
C LYS A 171 -5.61 -28.44 -22.74
N CYS A 172 -5.55 -28.27 -21.42
CA CYS A 172 -6.71 -28.31 -20.54
C CYS A 172 -7.25 -26.90 -20.29
N SER A 173 -8.57 -26.79 -20.18
CA SER A 173 -9.22 -25.53 -19.79
C SER A 173 -9.05 -25.29 -18.29
N GLN A 174 -9.01 -24.01 -17.91
CA GLN A 174 -8.89 -23.58 -16.52
C GLN A 174 -9.74 -22.32 -16.28
N LEU A 175 -10.30 -22.20 -15.10
CA LEU A 175 -11.08 -21.05 -14.68
C LEU A 175 -10.45 -20.43 -13.43
N ARG A 176 -10.27 -19.10 -13.46
CA ARG A 176 -9.91 -18.28 -12.32
C ARG A 176 -11.12 -17.49 -11.88
N ILE A 177 -11.56 -17.66 -10.65
CA ILE A 177 -12.71 -16.94 -10.09
C ILE A 177 -12.40 -16.47 -8.68
N ALA A 178 -12.63 -15.19 -8.44
CA ALA A 178 -12.53 -14.60 -7.11
C ALA A 178 -13.30 -13.28 -7.03
N GLU A 179 -13.51 -12.81 -5.81
CA GLU A 179 -13.94 -11.45 -5.54
C GLU A 179 -12.85 -10.42 -5.88
N THR A 180 -13.24 -9.15 -6.04
CA THR A 180 -12.32 -8.06 -6.45
C THR A 180 -11.06 -8.00 -5.59
N GLU A 181 -11.17 -8.09 -4.27
CA GLU A 181 -10.02 -8.03 -3.37
C GLU A 181 -9.05 -9.21 -3.52
N LYS A 182 -9.57 -10.38 -3.87
CA LYS A 182 -8.79 -11.62 -4.02
C LYS A 182 -8.40 -11.94 -5.46
N TYR A 183 -8.95 -11.19 -6.42
CA TYR A 183 -8.72 -11.46 -7.84
C TYR A 183 -7.23 -11.44 -8.24
N PRO A 184 -6.41 -10.48 -7.79
CA PRO A 184 -4.98 -10.52 -8.07
C PRO A 184 -4.27 -11.76 -7.53
N HIS A 185 -4.78 -12.37 -6.45
CA HIS A 185 -4.16 -13.56 -5.85
C HIS A 185 -4.35 -14.79 -6.75
N VAL A 186 -5.53 -14.95 -7.34
CA VAL A 186 -5.82 -16.10 -8.22
C VAL A 186 -5.42 -15.88 -9.67
N THR A 187 -5.02 -14.68 -10.05
CA THR A 187 -4.55 -14.32 -11.38
C THR A 187 -3.06 -13.99 -11.37
N TYR A 188 -2.69 -12.75 -11.17
CA TYR A 188 -1.32 -12.25 -11.22
C TYR A 188 -0.34 -13.03 -10.34
N PHE A 189 -0.62 -13.13 -9.02
CA PHE A 189 0.28 -13.82 -8.10
C PHE A 189 0.36 -15.32 -8.37
N PHE A 190 -0.78 -15.95 -8.61
CA PHE A 190 -0.82 -17.38 -8.92
C PHE A 190 -0.13 -17.71 -10.25
N SER A 191 -0.13 -16.78 -11.19
CA SER A 191 0.53 -16.91 -12.50
C SER A 191 2.01 -16.46 -12.47
N GLY A 192 2.61 -16.31 -11.29
CA GLY A 192 4.01 -15.98 -11.13
C GLY A 192 4.38 -14.55 -11.58
N GLY A 193 3.41 -13.63 -11.59
CA GLY A 193 3.59 -12.25 -11.99
C GLY A 193 3.21 -11.95 -13.45
N LYS A 194 2.51 -12.88 -14.12
CA LYS A 194 1.98 -12.68 -15.47
C LYS A 194 0.56 -12.12 -15.39
N GLU A 195 0.30 -11.02 -16.09
CA GLU A 195 -1.04 -10.42 -16.23
C GLU A 195 -1.85 -11.11 -17.34
N ASP A 196 -1.18 -11.56 -18.40
CA ASP A 196 -1.82 -12.14 -19.57
C ASP A 196 -2.51 -13.46 -19.24
N PHE A 197 -3.57 -13.75 -20.00
CA PHE A 197 -4.26 -15.03 -19.93
C PHE A 197 -3.39 -16.12 -20.55
N PHE A 198 -3.42 -17.30 -19.95
CA PHE A 198 -2.93 -18.49 -20.64
C PHE A 198 -3.95 -18.96 -21.68
N PRO A 199 -3.52 -19.64 -22.77
CA PRO A 199 -4.45 -20.32 -23.66
C PRO A 199 -5.42 -21.22 -22.87
N LEU A 200 -6.70 -21.19 -23.22
CA LEU A 200 -7.77 -21.93 -22.55
C LEU A 200 -8.00 -21.52 -21.07
N GLU A 201 -7.60 -20.31 -20.69
CA GLU A 201 -7.90 -19.73 -19.38
C GLU A 201 -9.07 -18.76 -19.49
N ASP A 202 -10.07 -18.95 -18.65
CA ASP A 202 -11.15 -18.00 -18.42
C ASP A 202 -11.01 -17.34 -17.03
N ARG A 203 -11.48 -16.09 -16.92
CA ARG A 203 -11.45 -15.34 -15.66
C ARG A 203 -12.81 -14.73 -15.35
N ILE A 204 -13.28 -14.93 -14.13
CA ILE A 204 -14.50 -14.33 -13.60
C ILE A 204 -14.15 -13.53 -12.34
N MET A 205 -14.48 -12.24 -12.35
CA MET A 205 -14.35 -11.38 -11.19
C MET A 205 -15.74 -11.10 -10.62
N VAL A 206 -15.92 -11.37 -9.34
CA VAL A 206 -17.14 -11.04 -8.58
C VAL A 206 -16.85 -9.81 -7.73
N ASN A 207 -17.73 -8.81 -7.74
CA ASN A 207 -17.52 -7.61 -6.95
C ASN A 207 -17.52 -7.94 -5.44
N SER A 208 -16.48 -7.52 -4.74
CA SER A 208 -16.43 -7.61 -3.28
C SER A 208 -17.54 -6.78 -2.65
N PRO A 209 -18.15 -7.24 -1.53
CA PRO A 209 -19.13 -6.45 -0.82
C PRO A 209 -18.50 -5.17 -0.25
N LYS A 210 -19.24 -4.06 -0.26
CA LYS A 210 -18.80 -2.77 0.28
C LYS A 210 -18.93 -2.73 1.80
N VAL A 211 -18.16 -3.55 2.50
CA VAL A 211 -18.11 -3.62 3.97
C VAL A 211 -16.86 -2.96 4.51
N LYS A 212 -16.84 -2.64 5.81
CA LYS A 212 -15.69 -2.01 6.46
C LYS A 212 -14.49 -2.96 6.51
N THR A 213 -14.76 -4.20 6.88
CA THR A 213 -13.79 -5.31 6.89
C THR A 213 -14.47 -6.57 6.34
N TYR A 214 -13.68 -7.55 5.86
CA TYR A 214 -14.20 -8.82 5.31
C TYR A 214 -14.22 -9.95 6.34
N ASP A 215 -13.95 -9.65 7.60
CA ASP A 215 -14.02 -10.60 8.72
C ASP A 215 -15.48 -10.61 9.23
N LEU A 216 -16.33 -11.36 8.52
CA LEU A 216 -17.75 -11.57 8.85
C LEU A 216 -17.97 -12.99 9.33
#